data_27944a47f7699d04d8e20bbf2705489d
#
_entry.id   27944a47f7699d04d8e20bbf2705489d
#
_cell.length_a   1.000
_cell.length_b   1.000
_cell.length_c   1.000
_cell.angle_alpha   90.00
_cell.angle_beta   90.00
_cell.angle_gamma   90.00
#
_symmetry.space_group_name_H-M   'P 1'
#
loop_
_entity.id
_entity.type
_entity.pdbx_description
1 polymer ?
#
loop_
_entity_poly.entity_id
_entity_poly.type
_entity_poly.pdbx_seq_one_letter_code
_entity_poly.pdbx_strand_id
1 'polypeptide(L)'
;TKEAFPLLRYRTRDIGILKREKCSCGRTLIKMMKPAGRSDDMLIIRGVNVFPSQVESVLLQLGNTAPYYQLIVDRIDNTDTLEIQVEISPEMFSDTVKSLEDQEKIIKNAIDSTLGISAKIRLVEPKTIQRTEGKAVRVIDRRK
;
A
#
# COMPACT_ATOMS: atom_id res chain seq x y z
N THR A 1 -25.52 -13.93 -14.56
CA THR A 1 -26.48 -12.88 -14.13
C THR A 1 -27.42 -13.49 -13.11
N LYS A 2 -27.51 -12.87 -11.93
CA LYS A 2 -28.47 -13.26 -10.92
C LYS A 2 -29.81 -12.62 -11.23
N GLU A 3 -30.82 -13.39 -11.56
CA GLU A 3 -32.15 -12.88 -11.95
C GLU A 3 -32.80 -12.05 -10.84
N ALA A 4 -32.55 -12.38 -9.56
CA ALA A 4 -33.17 -11.71 -8.43
C ALA A 4 -32.42 -10.44 -7.96
N PHE A 5 -31.21 -10.16 -8.44
CA PHE A 5 -30.43 -9.01 -7.99
C PHE A 5 -29.48 -8.50 -9.11
N PRO A 6 -29.99 -7.79 -10.12
CA PRO A 6 -29.16 -7.22 -11.18
C PRO A 6 -28.34 -6.06 -10.63
N LEU A 7 -27.02 -6.18 -10.65
CA LEU A 7 -26.09 -5.11 -10.28
C LEU A 7 -25.81 -4.22 -11.51
N LEU A 8 -26.64 -3.21 -11.72
CA LEU A 8 -26.44 -2.22 -12.79
C LEU A 8 -25.63 -1.04 -12.24
N ARG A 9 -24.53 -0.67 -12.92
CA ARG A 9 -23.68 0.48 -12.59
C ARG A 9 -23.17 0.46 -11.13
N TYR A 10 -22.87 -0.73 -10.62
CA TYR A 10 -22.30 -0.87 -9.28
C TYR A 10 -20.97 -0.14 -9.19
N ARG A 11 -20.86 0.77 -8.22
CA ARG A 11 -19.63 1.53 -7.97
C ARG A 11 -18.65 0.65 -7.19
N THR A 12 -17.67 0.08 -7.88
CA THR A 12 -16.64 -0.80 -7.27
C THR A 12 -15.61 -0.03 -6.47
N ARG A 13 -15.47 1.29 -6.72
CA ARG A 13 -14.45 2.18 -6.18
C ARG A 13 -13.03 1.88 -6.64
N ASP A 14 -12.86 1.02 -7.61
CA ASP A 14 -11.57 0.75 -8.22
C ASP A 14 -11.13 1.91 -9.13
N ILE A 15 -9.84 2.23 -9.08
CA ILE A 15 -9.20 3.23 -9.94
C ILE A 15 -8.62 2.49 -11.14
N GLY A 16 -9.19 2.70 -12.31
CA GLY A 16 -8.79 2.03 -13.53
C GLY A 16 -8.65 2.99 -14.70
N ILE A 17 -7.91 2.56 -15.72
CA ILE A 17 -7.74 3.28 -16.98
C ILE A 17 -8.47 2.52 -18.09
N LEU A 18 -9.31 3.23 -18.84
CA LEU A 18 -9.98 2.70 -20.01
C LEU A 18 -9.23 3.13 -21.27
N LYS A 19 -8.90 2.17 -22.14
CA LYS A 19 -8.25 2.42 -23.43
C LYS A 19 -9.15 2.05 -24.59
N ARG A 20 -9.26 2.95 -25.55
CA ARG A 20 -9.94 2.74 -26.83
C ARG A 20 -8.90 2.43 -27.89
N GLU A 21 -8.52 1.18 -28.01
CA GLU A 21 -7.57 0.70 -29.00
C GLU A 21 -8.00 -0.65 -29.53
N LYS A 22 -7.69 -0.93 -30.80
CA LYS A 22 -7.98 -2.24 -31.42
C LYS A 22 -7.19 -3.32 -30.70
N CYS A 23 -7.84 -4.40 -30.31
CA CYS A 23 -7.17 -5.55 -29.72
C CYS A 23 -6.43 -6.35 -30.80
N SER A 24 -5.30 -6.98 -30.44
CA SER A 24 -4.60 -7.93 -31.33
C SER A 24 -5.50 -9.08 -31.80
N CYS A 25 -6.54 -9.44 -31.03
CA CYS A 25 -7.55 -10.44 -31.42
C CYS A 25 -8.66 -9.90 -32.33
N GLY A 26 -8.57 -8.63 -32.79
CA GLY A 26 -9.55 -8.00 -33.68
C GLY A 26 -10.75 -7.35 -33.00
N ARG A 27 -10.96 -7.52 -31.71
CA ARG A 27 -12.08 -6.90 -30.96
C ARG A 27 -11.89 -5.39 -30.84
N THR A 28 -13.01 -4.65 -30.91
CA THR A 28 -13.07 -3.18 -30.82
C THR A 28 -13.66 -2.68 -29.53
N LEU A 29 -13.90 -3.56 -28.53
CA LEU A 29 -14.40 -3.20 -27.21
C LEU A 29 -13.38 -2.39 -26.45
N ILE A 30 -13.87 -1.49 -25.57
CA ILE A 30 -13.02 -0.74 -24.65
C ILE A 30 -12.30 -1.72 -23.73
N LYS A 31 -10.98 -1.57 -23.63
CA LYS A 31 -10.13 -2.36 -22.73
C LYS A 31 -10.03 -1.63 -21.39
N MET A 32 -10.17 -2.35 -20.30
CA MET A 32 -9.83 -1.88 -18.98
C MET A 32 -8.45 -2.42 -18.61
N MET A 33 -7.56 -1.52 -18.19
CA MET A 33 -6.28 -1.90 -17.62
C MET A 33 -6.47 -2.50 -16.23
N LYS A 34 -5.46 -3.22 -15.73
CA LYS A 34 -5.48 -3.70 -14.35
C LYS A 34 -5.75 -2.51 -13.41
N PRO A 35 -6.67 -2.63 -12.44
CA PRO A 35 -6.90 -1.58 -11.45
C PRO A 35 -5.60 -1.19 -10.74
N ALA A 36 -5.36 0.12 -10.63
CA ALA A 36 -4.18 0.67 -9.96
C ALA A 36 -4.34 0.73 -8.43
N GLY A 37 -5.58 0.73 -7.95
CA GLY A 37 -5.91 0.80 -6.53
C GLY A 37 -7.40 1.04 -6.34
N ARG A 38 -7.80 1.39 -5.11
CA ARG A 38 -9.17 1.71 -4.75
C ARG A 38 -9.25 3.15 -4.21
N SER A 39 -10.32 3.85 -4.56
CA SER A 39 -10.53 5.23 -4.10
C SER A 39 -10.88 5.32 -2.60
N ASP A 40 -11.40 4.22 -2.01
CA ASP A 40 -11.73 4.12 -0.59
C ASP A 40 -10.54 3.69 0.30
N ASP A 41 -9.43 3.26 -0.31
CA ASP A 41 -8.19 2.97 0.42
C ASP A 41 -7.29 4.22 0.55
N MET A 42 -7.73 5.36 -0.01
CA MET A 42 -6.98 6.62 0.02
C MET A 42 -6.98 7.24 1.42
N LEU A 43 -5.80 7.55 1.91
CA LEU A 43 -5.59 8.30 3.15
C LEU A 43 -5.20 9.74 2.80
N ILE A 44 -5.73 10.71 3.52
CA ILE A 44 -5.26 12.10 3.44
C ILE A 44 -4.42 12.35 4.68
N ILE A 45 -3.12 12.59 4.49
CA ILE A 45 -2.15 12.80 5.56
C ILE A 45 -1.43 14.12 5.30
N ARG A 46 -1.59 15.10 6.17
CA ARG A 46 -1.02 16.46 5.99
C ARG A 46 -1.33 17.08 4.63
N GLY A 47 -2.57 16.86 4.12
CA GLY A 47 -3.03 17.36 2.82
C GLY A 47 -2.55 16.58 1.59
N VAL A 48 -1.78 15.50 1.78
CA VAL A 48 -1.30 14.64 0.69
C VAL A 48 -2.12 13.36 0.61
N ASN A 49 -2.49 12.96 -0.60
CA ASN A 49 -3.19 11.70 -0.86
C ASN A 49 -2.18 10.54 -0.87
N VAL A 50 -2.33 9.63 0.07
CA VAL A 50 -1.48 8.44 0.25
C VAL A 50 -2.29 7.19 -0.01
N PHE A 51 -1.79 6.32 -0.88
CA PHE A 51 -2.39 5.01 -1.14
C PHE A 51 -1.48 3.90 -0.59
N PRO A 52 -2.03 2.91 0.14
CA PRO A 52 -1.25 1.76 0.59
C PRO A 52 -0.53 1.03 -0.56
N SER A 53 -1.13 1.01 -1.76
CA SER A 53 -0.52 0.43 -2.96
C SER A 53 0.78 1.12 -3.41
N GLN A 54 0.96 2.41 -3.12
CA GLN A 54 2.22 3.12 -3.41
C GLN A 54 3.34 2.61 -2.49
N VAL A 55 3.04 2.43 -1.19
CA VAL A 55 3.97 1.85 -0.22
C VAL A 55 4.35 0.43 -0.64
N GLU A 56 3.35 -0.39 -0.99
CA GLU A 56 3.59 -1.77 -1.46
C GLU A 56 4.52 -1.82 -2.68
N SER A 57 4.30 -0.94 -3.65
CA SER A 57 5.13 -0.85 -4.86
C SER A 57 6.59 -0.53 -4.53
N VAL A 58 6.83 0.39 -3.60
CA VAL A 58 8.20 0.74 -3.17
C VAL A 58 8.86 -0.44 -2.46
N LEU A 59 8.16 -1.07 -1.51
CA LEU A 59 8.71 -2.22 -0.78
C LEU A 59 9.04 -3.40 -1.69
N LEU A 60 8.18 -3.67 -2.68
CA LEU A 60 8.44 -4.72 -3.69
C LEU A 60 9.64 -4.41 -4.58
N GLN A 61 9.86 -3.13 -4.95
CA GLN A 61 11.01 -2.72 -5.76
C GLN A 61 12.34 -2.87 -5.00
N LEU A 62 12.34 -2.65 -3.70
CA LEU A 62 13.52 -2.80 -2.85
C LEU A 62 13.92 -4.27 -2.66
N GLY A 63 12.97 -5.20 -2.75
CA GLY A 63 13.23 -6.64 -2.79
C GLY A 63 13.70 -7.29 -1.48
N ASN A 64 14.08 -6.50 -0.48
CA ASN A 64 14.72 -6.97 0.76
C ASN A 64 13.74 -7.08 1.93
N THR A 65 12.44 -6.88 1.69
CA THR A 65 11.42 -6.91 2.74
C THR A 65 10.42 -8.03 2.51
N ALA A 66 9.88 -8.59 3.60
CA ALA A 66 8.73 -9.46 3.49
C ALA A 66 7.51 -8.64 2.98
N PRO A 67 6.56 -9.24 2.24
CA PRO A 67 5.43 -8.53 1.67
C PRO A 67 4.39 -8.07 2.71
N TYR A 68 4.77 -8.05 3.98
CA TYR A 68 3.90 -7.69 5.10
C TYR A 68 4.29 -6.34 5.66
N TYR A 69 3.36 -5.41 5.54
CA TYR A 69 3.51 -4.05 6.04
C TYR A 69 2.16 -3.54 6.56
N GLN A 70 2.21 -2.53 7.42
CA GLN A 70 1.03 -1.87 7.97
C GLN A 70 1.30 -0.38 8.10
N LEU A 71 0.33 0.43 7.67
CA LEU A 71 0.33 1.87 7.84
C LEU A 71 -0.44 2.20 9.11
N ILE A 72 0.20 2.93 10.02
CA ILE A 72 -0.43 3.45 11.23
C ILE A 72 -0.48 4.96 11.09
N VAL A 73 -1.70 5.49 11.06
CA VAL A 73 -1.94 6.93 11.00
C VAL A 73 -2.44 7.38 12.35
N ASP A 74 -1.78 8.38 12.90
CA ASP A 74 -2.13 8.96 14.20
C ASP A 74 -2.16 10.48 14.11
N ARG A 75 -2.70 11.14 15.13
CA ARG A 75 -2.70 12.60 15.23
C ARG A 75 -2.08 13.02 16.56
N ILE A 76 -0.94 13.70 16.48
CA ILE A 76 -0.20 14.21 17.62
C ILE A 76 -0.11 15.74 17.46
N ASP A 77 -0.51 16.48 18.49
CA ASP A 77 -0.47 17.96 18.50
C ASP A 77 -1.10 18.58 17.22
N ASN A 78 -2.29 18.12 16.85
CA ASN A 78 -3.02 18.53 15.63
C ASN A 78 -2.30 18.24 14.30
N THR A 79 -1.22 17.45 14.33
CA THR A 79 -0.48 17.08 13.13
C THR A 79 -0.63 15.57 12.87
N ASP A 80 -1.00 15.23 11.65
CA ASP A 80 -1.08 13.82 11.23
C ASP A 80 0.32 13.22 11.12
N THR A 81 0.53 12.07 11.74
CA THR A 81 1.75 11.28 11.67
C THR A 81 1.49 9.99 10.90
N LEU A 82 2.48 9.55 10.13
CA LEU A 82 2.46 8.29 9.42
C LEU A 82 3.63 7.43 9.90
N GLU A 83 3.32 6.28 10.48
CA GLU A 83 4.29 5.22 10.75
C GLU A 83 4.00 4.04 9.80
N ILE A 84 5.04 3.50 9.19
CA ILE A 84 4.97 2.32 8.33
C ILE A 84 5.77 1.22 9.00
N GLN A 85 5.07 0.20 9.47
CA GLN A 85 5.68 -1.01 9.98
C GLN A 85 5.91 -1.99 8.85
N VAL A 86 7.13 -2.51 8.74
CA VAL A 86 7.54 -3.45 7.69
C VAL A 86 8.17 -4.66 8.34
N GLU A 87 7.66 -5.85 8.03
CA GLU A 87 8.30 -7.08 8.47
C GLU A 87 9.58 -7.34 7.68
N ILE A 88 10.64 -7.63 8.39
CA ILE A 88 11.90 -8.08 7.80
C ILE A 88 11.84 -9.58 7.48
N SER A 89 12.67 -10.02 6.53
CA SER A 89 12.79 -11.44 6.28
C SER A 89 13.56 -12.14 7.44
N PRO A 90 13.31 -13.44 7.69
CA PRO A 90 14.04 -14.16 8.72
C PRO A 90 15.57 -14.16 8.53
N GLU A 91 16.02 -14.06 7.29
CA GLU A 91 17.44 -14.00 6.94
C GLU A 91 18.07 -12.68 7.40
N MET A 92 17.35 -11.57 7.26
CA MET A 92 17.81 -10.26 7.71
C MET A 92 17.75 -10.08 9.24
N PHE A 93 16.92 -10.87 9.92
CA PHE A 93 16.83 -10.81 11.38
C PHE A 93 18.11 -11.28 12.08
N SER A 94 18.92 -12.10 11.39
CA SER A 94 20.23 -12.57 11.88
C SER A 94 21.37 -11.55 11.68
N ASP A 95 21.12 -10.44 10.97
CA ASP A 95 22.13 -9.43 10.68
C ASP A 95 22.40 -8.49 11.86
N THR A 96 23.49 -7.73 11.74
CA THR A 96 23.89 -6.76 12.76
C THR A 96 22.91 -5.59 12.82
N VAL A 97 22.78 -4.97 14.01
CA VAL A 97 21.94 -3.77 14.24
C VAL A 97 22.21 -2.65 13.21
N LYS A 98 23.49 -2.47 12.83
CA LYS A 98 23.90 -1.47 11.84
C LYS A 98 23.29 -1.74 10.46
N SER A 99 23.20 -3.01 10.05
CA SER A 99 22.56 -3.41 8.81
C SER A 99 21.06 -3.06 8.81
N LEU A 100 20.37 -3.22 9.93
CA LEU A 100 18.97 -2.89 10.08
C LEU A 100 18.73 -1.37 10.02
N GLU A 101 19.58 -0.55 10.66
CA GLU A 101 19.49 0.90 10.56
C GLU A 101 19.71 1.42 9.14
N ASP A 102 20.64 0.83 8.40
CA ASP A 102 20.88 1.21 7.01
C ASP A 102 19.69 0.82 6.11
N GLN A 103 19.08 -0.33 6.34
CA GLN A 103 17.86 -0.74 5.63
C GLN A 103 16.67 0.18 5.95
N GLU A 104 16.50 0.56 7.21
CA GLU A 104 15.46 1.51 7.61
C GLU A 104 15.61 2.84 6.86
N LYS A 105 16.84 3.38 6.76
CA LYS A 105 17.15 4.60 6.01
C LYS A 105 16.84 4.48 4.52
N ILE A 106 17.20 3.34 3.90
CA ILE A 106 16.94 3.08 2.49
C ILE A 106 15.42 3.08 2.23
N ILE A 107 14.67 2.33 3.03
CA ILE A 107 13.21 2.25 2.92
C ILE A 107 12.60 3.64 3.15
N LYS A 108 13.03 4.35 4.19
CA LYS A 108 12.55 5.69 4.51
C LYS A 108 12.73 6.64 3.34
N ASN A 109 13.93 6.72 2.76
CA ASN A 109 14.22 7.62 1.65
C ASN A 109 13.38 7.30 0.41
N ALA A 110 13.20 6.02 0.09
CA ALA A 110 12.38 5.59 -1.04
C ALA A 110 10.90 5.93 -0.82
N ILE A 111 10.38 5.71 0.38
CA ILE A 111 8.99 6.04 0.75
C ILE A 111 8.78 7.55 0.73
N ASP A 112 9.65 8.33 1.40
CA ASP A 112 9.53 9.79 1.48
C ASP A 112 9.56 10.43 0.08
N SER A 113 10.42 9.93 -0.82
CA SER A 113 10.49 10.43 -2.20
C SER A 113 9.25 10.07 -3.04
N THR A 114 8.65 8.91 -2.78
CA THR A 114 7.47 8.44 -3.54
C THR A 114 6.18 9.09 -3.04
N LEU A 115 6.02 9.24 -1.73
CA LEU A 115 4.82 9.80 -1.14
C LEU A 115 4.83 11.34 -1.09
N GLY A 116 6.00 11.97 -1.11
CA GLY A 116 6.16 13.42 -0.93
C GLY A 116 5.92 13.89 0.50
N ILE A 117 5.86 12.97 1.46
CA ILE A 117 5.73 13.27 2.90
C ILE A 117 6.70 12.39 3.69
N SER A 118 7.15 12.90 4.84
CA SER A 118 7.99 12.12 5.73
C SER A 118 7.16 11.11 6.51
N ALA A 119 7.59 9.85 6.45
CA ALA A 119 7.04 8.75 7.23
C ALA A 119 8.09 8.21 8.20
N LYS A 120 7.63 7.72 9.35
CA LYS A 120 8.46 6.96 10.28
C LYS A 120 8.43 5.50 9.84
N ILE A 121 9.59 4.92 9.56
CA ILE A 121 9.71 3.50 9.27
C ILE A 121 10.01 2.75 10.55
N ARG A 122 9.42 1.60 10.72
CA ARG A 122 9.70 0.68 11.82
C ARG A 122 9.82 -0.73 11.29
N LEU A 123 11.01 -1.28 11.36
CA LEU A 123 11.23 -2.68 11.05
C LEU A 123 10.73 -3.53 12.23
N VAL A 124 9.96 -4.55 11.94
CA VAL A 124 9.39 -5.45 12.94
C VAL A 124 9.76 -6.91 12.62
N GLU A 125 9.76 -7.73 13.67
CA GLU A 125 10.07 -9.14 13.55
C GLU A 125 9.08 -9.87 12.62
N PRO A 126 9.51 -10.96 11.98
CA PRO A 126 8.64 -11.80 11.18
C PRO A 126 7.42 -12.27 11.98
N LYS A 127 6.23 -12.23 11.38
CA LYS A 127 4.94 -12.60 11.98
C LYS A 127 4.40 -11.68 13.07
N THR A 128 4.98 -10.49 13.23
CA THR A 128 4.46 -9.47 14.17
C THR A 128 3.15 -8.85 13.65
N ILE A 129 3.04 -8.64 12.34
CA ILE A 129 1.83 -8.09 11.73
C ILE A 129 0.78 -9.20 11.64
N GLN A 130 -0.40 -8.92 12.21
CA GLN A 130 -1.48 -9.90 12.29
C GLN A 130 -1.89 -10.40 10.90
N ARG A 131 -1.90 -11.72 10.74
CA ARG A 131 -2.43 -12.39 9.54
C ARG A 131 -3.93 -12.52 9.67
N THR A 132 -4.67 -12.00 8.71
CA THR A 132 -6.12 -12.20 8.64
C THR A 132 -6.42 -13.18 7.51
N GLU A 133 -7.34 -14.10 7.75
CA GLU A 133 -7.90 -14.94 6.69
C GLU A 133 -8.73 -14.05 5.77
N GLY A 134 -8.22 -13.78 4.56
CA GLY A 134 -8.85 -12.94 3.56
C GLY A 134 -8.05 -11.68 3.22
N LYS A 135 -8.59 -10.49 3.52
CA LYS A 135 -7.92 -9.21 3.19
C LYS A 135 -7.04 -8.76 4.35
N ALA A 136 -5.74 -8.57 4.09
CA ALA A 136 -4.83 -8.00 5.07
C ALA A 136 -5.29 -6.59 5.49
N VAL A 137 -5.34 -6.34 6.80
CA VAL A 137 -5.60 -4.99 7.35
C VAL A 137 -4.33 -4.17 7.18
N ARG A 138 -4.25 -3.44 6.07
CA ARG A 138 -3.08 -2.63 5.68
C ARG A 138 -3.01 -1.29 6.40
N VAL A 139 -4.13 -0.81 6.94
CA VAL A 139 -4.24 0.53 7.52
C VAL A 139 -4.88 0.45 8.90
N ILE A 140 -4.24 1.08 9.87
CA ILE A 140 -4.78 1.38 11.19
C ILE A 140 -4.85 2.90 11.31
N ASP A 141 -6.03 3.47 11.19
CA ASP A 141 -6.26 4.91 11.40
C ASP A 141 -6.73 5.13 12.84
N ARG A 142 -5.89 5.82 13.63
CA ARG A 142 -6.14 6.14 15.05
C ARG A 142 -6.55 7.60 15.26
N ARG A 143 -6.69 8.36 14.18
CA ARG A 143 -7.11 9.76 14.27
C ARG A 143 -8.56 9.82 14.74
N LYS A 144 -8.79 10.50 15.84
CA LYS A 144 -10.11 10.81 16.39
C LYS A 144 -10.43 12.28 16.18
#